data_a7516f2d96de7341fb699c51d7fcb404
#
_entry.id   a7516f2d96de7341fb699c51d7fcb404
#
_cell.length_a   1.000
_cell.length_b   1.000
_cell.length_c   1.000
_cell.angle_alpha   90.00
_cell.angle_beta   90.00
_cell.angle_gamma   90.00
#
_symmetry.space_group_name_H-M   'P 1'
#
loop_
_entity.id
_entity.type
_entity.pdbx_description
1 polymer ?
#
loop_
_entity_poly.entity_id
_entity_poly.type
_entity_poly.pdbx_seq_one_letter_code
_entity_poly.pdbx_strand_id
1 'polypeptide(L)'
;AILVPRERLKYTKALPFRRDINNQMGEKTYHCGHPAREGWHLSQGLLTGTHVDTLMVNTFVWPGSSGSVLFDENGRVLGVVTALRVDAPLGIPVMVEHLVLATNIKMLDQQLLKAVLENGG
;
A
#
# COMPACT_ATOMS: atom_id res chain seq x y z
N ALA A 1 -6.44 9.70 3.56
CA ALA A 1 -7.80 10.21 3.43
C ALA A 1 -8.75 9.09 3.00
N ILE A 2 -9.98 9.17 3.45
CA ILE A 2 -11.06 8.30 2.99
C ILE A 2 -11.97 9.13 2.11
N LEU A 3 -12.18 8.65 0.88
CA LEU A 3 -13.05 9.32 -0.09
C LEU A 3 -14.33 8.52 -0.27
N VAL A 4 -15.46 9.20 -0.18
CA VAL A 4 -16.77 8.59 -0.43
C VAL A 4 -17.32 9.19 -1.72
N PRO A 5 -17.53 8.38 -2.77
CA PRO A 5 -18.08 8.90 -4.02
C PRO A 5 -19.52 9.37 -3.84
N ARG A 6 -19.88 10.42 -4.55
CA ARG A 6 -21.26 10.98 -4.51
C ARG A 6 -22.28 10.05 -5.13
N GLU A 7 -21.84 9.27 -6.12
CA GLU A 7 -22.67 8.30 -6.82
C GLU A 7 -22.01 6.93 -6.76
N ARG A 8 -22.83 5.90 -6.86
CA ARG A 8 -22.31 4.53 -6.90
C ARG A 8 -21.42 4.33 -8.12
N LEU A 9 -20.19 3.87 -7.88
CA LEU A 9 -19.26 3.57 -8.95
C LEU A 9 -19.76 2.36 -9.75
N LYS A 10 -19.73 2.49 -11.07
CA LYS A 10 -20.06 1.41 -12.00
C LYS A 10 -18.76 0.68 -12.40
N TYR A 11 -18.89 -0.60 -12.72
CA TYR A 11 -17.78 -1.44 -13.21
C TYR A 11 -16.60 -1.54 -12.23
N THR A 12 -16.86 -1.41 -10.95
CA THR A 12 -15.85 -1.56 -9.90
C THR A 12 -16.21 -2.69 -8.96
N LYS A 13 -15.17 -3.33 -8.39
CA LYS A 13 -15.32 -4.31 -7.33
C LYS A 13 -14.57 -3.84 -6.09
N ALA A 14 -15.17 -4.04 -4.93
CA ALA A 14 -14.47 -3.86 -3.69
C ALA A 14 -13.38 -4.92 -3.52
N LEU A 15 -12.22 -4.51 -3.03
CA LEU A 15 -11.15 -5.43 -2.68
C LEU A 15 -11.26 -5.78 -1.19
N PRO A 16 -11.19 -7.06 -0.83
CA PRO A 16 -11.20 -7.45 0.56
C PRO A 16 -9.90 -7.01 1.26
N PHE A 17 -9.99 -6.67 2.53
CA PHE A 17 -8.84 -6.35 3.35
C PHE A 17 -8.32 -7.60 4.05
N ARG A 18 -7.00 -7.73 4.09
CA ARG A 18 -6.33 -8.74 4.89
C ARG A 18 -5.73 -8.06 6.12
N ARG A 19 -6.33 -8.29 7.28
CA ARG A 19 -5.94 -7.64 8.54
C ARG A 19 -5.06 -8.49 9.44
N ASP A 20 -4.91 -9.76 9.11
CA ASP A 20 -4.17 -10.77 9.88
C ASP A 20 -2.73 -10.97 9.39
N ILE A 21 -2.07 -9.89 8.99
CA ILE A 21 -0.71 -9.96 8.51
C ILE A 21 0.22 -10.15 9.71
N ASN A 22 0.65 -11.37 9.90
CA ASN A 22 1.63 -11.76 10.90
C ASN A 22 2.94 -12.08 10.21
N ASN A 23 3.91 -11.20 10.27
CA ASN A 23 5.31 -11.41 9.89
C ASN A 23 5.55 -12.52 8.83
N GLN A 24 4.85 -12.44 7.71
CA GLN A 24 4.92 -13.44 6.65
C GLN A 24 6.00 -13.08 5.63
N MET A 25 7.24 -13.03 6.10
CA MET A 25 8.38 -12.71 5.25
C MET A 25 8.47 -13.68 4.06
N GLY A 26 8.76 -13.14 2.89
CA GLY A 26 8.87 -13.90 1.66
C GLY A 26 7.54 -14.10 0.92
N GLU A 27 6.44 -13.60 1.47
CA GLU A 27 5.16 -13.64 0.77
C GLU A 27 5.17 -12.70 -0.43
N LYS A 28 4.61 -13.16 -1.54
CA LYS A 28 4.50 -12.36 -2.76
C LYS A 28 3.48 -11.23 -2.57
N THR A 29 3.88 -10.06 -3.02
CA THR A 29 3.05 -8.85 -3.01
C THR A 29 2.97 -8.24 -4.40
N TYR A 30 1.91 -7.50 -4.64
CA TYR A 30 1.69 -6.83 -5.92
C TYR A 30 1.19 -5.42 -5.66
N HIS A 31 1.59 -4.49 -6.50
CA HIS A 31 0.98 -3.17 -6.54
C HIS A 31 0.89 -2.66 -7.97
N CYS A 32 -0.09 -1.84 -8.23
CA CYS A 32 -0.29 -1.19 -9.50
C CYS A 32 -0.24 0.32 -9.28
N GLY A 33 0.68 0.99 -9.95
CA GLY A 33 0.88 2.42 -9.81
C GLY A 33 1.05 3.09 -11.16
N HIS A 34 1.26 4.40 -11.12
CA HIS A 34 1.47 5.23 -12.30
C HIS A 34 2.82 5.95 -12.18
N PRO A 35 3.93 5.20 -12.25
CA PRO A 35 5.25 5.75 -12.00
C PRO A 35 5.68 6.68 -13.12
N ALA A 36 6.26 7.82 -12.75
CA ALA A 36 6.91 8.76 -13.64
C ALA A 36 6.08 9.13 -14.90
N ARG A 37 4.76 9.10 -14.81
CA ARG A 37 3.82 9.35 -15.92
C ARG A 37 3.92 8.35 -17.08
N GLU A 38 4.52 7.20 -16.85
CA GLU A 38 4.70 6.15 -17.87
C GLU A 38 3.45 5.25 -18.06
N GLY A 39 2.33 5.59 -17.44
CA GLY A 39 1.13 4.78 -17.47
C GLY A 39 1.06 3.79 -16.31
N TRP A 40 0.09 2.91 -16.35
CA TRP A 40 -0.14 1.95 -15.28
C TRP A 40 0.83 0.78 -15.36
N HIS A 41 1.53 0.53 -14.26
CA HIS A 41 2.47 -0.59 -14.14
C HIS A 41 2.08 -1.49 -12.96
N LEU A 42 2.06 -2.79 -13.21
CA LEU A 42 1.92 -3.81 -12.18
C LEU A 42 3.30 -4.29 -11.77
N SER A 43 3.62 -4.19 -10.49
CA SER A 43 4.89 -4.63 -9.93
C SER A 43 4.67 -5.77 -8.94
N GLN A 44 5.57 -6.73 -8.97
CA GLN A 44 5.61 -7.84 -8.02
C GLN A 44 6.80 -7.68 -7.10
N GLY A 45 6.59 -7.95 -5.82
CA GLY A 45 7.64 -7.91 -4.82
C GLY A 45 7.46 -8.98 -3.76
N LEU A 46 8.31 -8.91 -2.75
CA LEU A 46 8.26 -9.81 -1.60
C LEU A 46 8.13 -9.00 -0.33
N LEU A 47 7.28 -9.45 0.57
CA LEU A 47 7.21 -8.91 1.93
C LEU A 47 8.50 -9.29 2.66
N THR A 48 9.29 -8.29 3.05
CA THR A 48 10.57 -8.51 3.73
C THR A 48 10.47 -8.37 5.25
N GLY A 49 9.46 -7.69 5.73
CA GLY A 49 9.25 -7.51 7.16
C GLY A 49 8.03 -6.69 7.48
N THR A 50 7.67 -6.71 8.75
CA THR A 50 6.61 -5.87 9.29
C THR A 50 7.13 -5.17 10.53
N HIS A 51 6.73 -3.92 10.72
CA HIS A 51 7.08 -3.16 11.91
C HIS A 51 5.85 -2.35 12.34
N VAL A 52 5.23 -2.75 13.42
CA VAL A 52 4.02 -2.17 14.02
C VAL A 52 2.93 -1.87 12.96
N ASP A 53 3.03 -0.73 12.31
CA ASP A 53 2.04 -0.21 11.35
C ASP A 53 2.58 -0.16 9.91
N THR A 54 3.81 -0.58 9.71
CA THR A 54 4.50 -0.48 8.43
C THR A 54 4.86 -1.86 7.88
N LEU A 55 4.59 -2.06 6.60
CA LEU A 55 5.07 -3.20 5.84
C LEU A 55 6.30 -2.77 5.05
N MET A 56 7.32 -3.61 5.05
CA MET A 56 8.52 -3.44 4.23
C MET A 56 8.47 -4.43 3.08
N VAL A 57 8.60 -3.93 1.86
CA VAL A 57 8.46 -4.72 0.65
C VAL A 57 9.65 -4.51 -0.26
N ASN A 58 10.25 -5.61 -0.71
CA ASN A 58 11.26 -5.57 -1.75
C ASN A 58 10.54 -5.55 -3.11
N THR A 59 10.47 -4.37 -3.70
CA THR A 59 9.81 -4.16 -4.98
C THR A 59 10.35 -2.88 -5.61
N PHE A 60 9.94 -2.64 -6.83
CA PHE A 60 10.33 -1.44 -7.56
C PHE A 60 9.21 -0.41 -7.54
N VAL A 61 9.52 0.78 -7.06
CA VAL A 61 8.62 1.93 -7.14
C VAL A 61 9.36 3.17 -7.61
N TRP A 62 8.62 4.04 -8.26
CA TRP A 62 9.08 5.35 -8.67
C TRP A 62 8.20 6.43 -8.05
N PRO A 63 8.67 7.70 -8.03
CA PRO A 63 7.79 8.80 -7.68
C PRO A 63 6.49 8.74 -8.48
N GLY A 64 5.36 8.85 -7.81
CA GLY A 64 4.03 8.68 -8.39
C GLY A 64 3.37 7.35 -8.02
N SER A 65 4.09 6.43 -7.39
CA SER A 65 3.51 5.17 -6.90
C SER A 65 2.92 5.27 -5.50
N SER A 66 3.18 6.35 -4.77
CA SER A 66 2.58 6.58 -3.45
C SER A 66 1.06 6.60 -3.54
N GLY A 67 0.40 5.96 -2.59
CA GLY A 67 -1.04 5.78 -2.60
C GLY A 67 -1.51 4.53 -3.35
N SER A 68 -0.61 3.81 -4.01
CA SER A 68 -0.95 2.53 -4.64
C SER A 68 -1.33 1.50 -3.60
N VAL A 69 -2.30 0.67 -3.94
CA VAL A 69 -2.73 -0.44 -3.11
C VAL A 69 -1.73 -1.59 -3.23
N LEU A 70 -1.25 -2.07 -2.10
CA LEU A 70 -0.45 -3.29 -2.01
C LEU A 70 -1.39 -4.47 -1.72
N PHE A 71 -1.32 -5.52 -2.50
CA PHE A 71 -2.21 -6.67 -2.37
C PHE A 71 -1.46 -8.00 -2.49
N ASP A 72 -2.07 -9.06 -2.01
CA ASP A 72 -1.52 -10.42 -2.06
C ASP A 72 -1.94 -11.17 -3.34
N GLU A 73 -1.51 -12.41 -3.48
CA GLU A 73 -1.84 -13.26 -4.63
C GLU A 73 -3.35 -13.50 -4.81
N ASN A 74 -4.12 -13.36 -3.75
CA ASN A 74 -5.57 -13.54 -3.75
C ASN A 74 -6.33 -12.22 -3.96
N GLY A 75 -5.63 -11.13 -4.20
CA GLY A 75 -6.24 -9.81 -4.39
C GLY A 75 -6.70 -9.15 -3.09
N ARG A 76 -6.26 -9.63 -1.93
CA ARG A 76 -6.60 -9.01 -0.65
C ARG A 76 -5.64 -7.86 -0.35
N VAL A 77 -6.17 -6.74 0.09
CA VAL A 77 -5.38 -5.54 0.40
C VAL A 77 -4.55 -5.76 1.66
N LEU A 78 -3.25 -5.57 1.53
CA LEU A 78 -2.29 -5.60 2.63
C LEU A 78 -2.02 -4.21 3.19
N GLY A 79 -1.95 -3.22 2.35
CA GLY A 79 -1.60 -1.87 2.75
C GLY A 79 -1.62 -0.87 1.61
N VAL A 80 -1.13 0.32 1.90
CA VAL A 80 -1.02 1.43 0.95
C VAL A 80 0.43 1.88 0.89
N VAL A 81 0.99 1.94 -0.30
CA VAL A 81 2.37 2.39 -0.52
C VAL A 81 2.50 3.85 -0.10
N THR A 82 3.46 4.13 0.78
CA THR A 82 3.65 5.48 1.32
C THR A 82 4.96 6.11 0.94
N ALA A 83 6.06 5.35 0.96
CA ALA A 83 7.38 5.93 0.75
C ALA A 83 8.41 4.91 0.32
N LEU A 84 9.49 5.41 -0.26
CA LEU A 84 10.77 4.71 -0.35
C LEU A 84 11.55 4.96 0.94
N ARG A 85 12.31 3.97 1.35
CA ARG A 85 13.23 4.17 2.47
C ARG A 85 14.38 5.06 2.03
N VAL A 86 14.67 6.05 2.84
CA VAL A 86 15.83 6.91 2.68
C VAL A 86 16.78 6.66 3.85
N ASP A 87 18.02 6.36 3.55
CA ASP A 87 19.09 6.30 4.53
C ASP A 87 19.99 7.52 4.36
N ALA A 88 20.68 7.92 5.41
CA ALA A 88 21.55 9.10 5.39
C ALA A 88 22.93 8.75 5.94
N PRO A 89 23.69 7.88 5.25
CA PRO A 89 25.07 7.61 5.66
C PRO A 89 25.88 8.92 5.56
N LEU A 90 26.66 9.21 6.57
CA LEU A 90 27.48 10.45 6.63
C LEU A 90 26.67 11.75 6.46
N GLY A 91 25.39 11.74 6.80
CA GLY A 91 24.52 12.92 6.70
C GLY A 91 24.00 13.23 5.30
N ILE A 92 24.30 12.41 4.31
CA ILE A 92 23.82 12.59 2.93
C ILE A 92 22.64 11.66 2.70
N PRO A 93 21.43 12.17 2.34
CA PRO A 93 20.29 11.33 2.06
C PRO A 93 20.51 10.45 0.82
N VAL A 94 20.35 9.15 0.97
CA VAL A 94 20.43 8.17 -0.12
C VAL A 94 19.17 7.31 -0.11
N MET A 95 18.51 7.19 -1.25
CA MET A 95 17.39 6.27 -1.37
C MET A 95 17.90 4.83 -1.32
N VAL A 96 17.28 4.04 -0.44
CA VAL A 96 17.53 2.59 -0.42
C VAL A 96 16.68 1.96 -1.51
N GLU A 97 17.34 1.57 -2.59
CA GLU A 97 16.67 0.95 -3.73
C GLU A 97 15.97 -0.35 -3.31
N HIS A 98 14.84 -0.62 -3.94
CA HIS A 98 14.04 -1.83 -3.75
C HIS A 98 13.48 -2.04 -2.34
N LEU A 99 13.56 -1.06 -1.46
CA LEU A 99 12.90 -1.12 -0.16
C LEU A 99 11.78 -0.09 -0.08
N VAL A 100 10.58 -0.58 -0.15
CA VAL A 100 9.36 0.22 -0.17
C VAL A 100 8.64 0.07 1.15
N LEU A 101 8.15 1.19 1.66
CA LEU A 101 7.33 1.22 2.87
C LEU A 101 5.87 1.35 2.49
N ALA A 102 5.04 0.53 3.11
CA ALA A 102 3.59 0.62 2.97
C ALA A 102 2.94 0.65 4.36
N THR A 103 1.92 1.46 4.51
CA THR A 103 1.11 1.46 5.72
C THR A 103 0.25 0.22 5.75
N ASN A 104 0.33 -0.55 6.84
CA ASN A 104 -0.46 -1.76 7.01
C ASN A 104 -1.95 -1.44 7.07
N ILE A 105 -2.76 -2.17 6.31
CA ILE A 105 -4.20 -1.94 6.25
C ILE A 105 -4.91 -2.13 7.60
N LYS A 106 -4.31 -2.88 8.52
CA LYS A 106 -4.84 -3.02 9.88
C LYS A 106 -4.91 -1.69 10.64
N MET A 107 -4.17 -0.67 10.17
CA MET A 107 -4.22 0.67 10.76
C MET A 107 -5.49 1.42 10.41
N LEU A 108 -6.24 0.97 9.41
CA LEU A 108 -7.53 1.56 9.09
C LEU A 108 -8.55 1.15 10.16
N ASP A 109 -8.97 2.14 10.95
CA ASP A 109 -9.94 1.92 12.02
C ASP A 109 -11.31 1.57 11.43
N GLN A 110 -11.82 0.39 11.78
CA GLN A 110 -13.12 -0.08 11.28
C GLN A 110 -14.28 0.78 11.81
N GLN A 111 -14.18 1.28 13.03
CA GLN A 111 -15.22 2.15 13.58
C GLN A 111 -15.24 3.49 12.87
N LEU A 112 -14.08 4.07 12.60
CA LEU A 112 -13.97 5.29 11.82
C LEU A 112 -14.50 5.09 10.40
N LEU A 113 -14.12 3.99 9.75
CA LEU A 113 -14.60 3.67 8.41
C LEU A 113 -16.13 3.55 8.38
N LYS A 114 -16.71 2.83 9.35
CA LYS A 114 -18.15 2.70 9.49
C LYS A 114 -18.84 4.05 9.69
N ALA A 115 -18.29 4.89 10.56
CA ALA A 115 -18.83 6.23 10.82
C ALA A 115 -18.78 7.10 9.55
N VAL A 116 -17.71 7.05 8.78
CA VAL A 116 -17.58 7.79 7.51
C VAL A 116 -18.61 7.30 6.49
N LEU A 117 -18.82 5.99 6.37
CA LEU A 117 -19.80 5.42 5.44
C LEU A 117 -21.24 5.76 5.83
N GLU A 118 -21.54 5.82 7.14
CA GLU A 118 -22.89 6.18 7.62
C GLU A 118 -23.20 7.67 7.49
N ASN A 119 -22.20 8.53 7.66
CA ASN A 119 -22.39 9.99 7.73
C ASN A 119 -21.91 10.74 6.49
N GLY A 120 -21.07 10.13 5.68
CA GLY A 120 -20.44 10.75 4.52
C GLY A 120 -21.14 10.49 3.20
N GLY A 121 -22.29 9.83 3.24
CA GLY A 121 -23.06 9.47 2.04
C GLY A 121 -23.61 10.63 1.25
#